data_17855231b7faecfe1906af109d525f1d
#
_entry.id   17855231b7faecfe1906af109d525f1d
#
_cell.length_a   1.000
_cell.length_b   1.000
_cell.length_c   1.000
_cell.angle_alpha   90.00
_cell.angle_beta   90.00
_cell.angle_gamma   90.00
#
_symmetry.space_group_name_H-M   'P 1'
#
loop_
_entity.id
_entity.type
_entity.pdbx_description
1 polymer ?
#
loop_
_entity_poly.entity_id
_entity_poly.type
_entity_poly.pdbx_seq_one_letter_code
_entity_poly.pdbx_strand_id
1 'polypeptide(L)'
;MRTVWTICLILFIVIIGFFGDLIWYGVQQGIGQAKIIYRAEEVSDVLSNANTPDSVKLKLNFIQQVRAYAQDSLGLNDSKNYTSFFDQEGKDLMWVVQACPEFSLEAYTWNYGFLGRLPYRGYFDSLRSAKLSKQLWDEGYDVDVSPVQAWSTLGWFRDPILSNMLDEDEGMLARLVIHELT
;
A
#
# COMPACT_ATOMS: atom_id res chain seq x y z
N MET A 1 -24.98 22.61 -28.47
CA MET A 1 -25.04 21.72 -27.30
C MET A 1 -24.91 20.23 -27.69
N ARG A 2 -25.73 19.69 -28.60
CA ARG A 2 -25.66 18.26 -29.03
C ARG A 2 -24.26 17.84 -29.52
N THR A 3 -23.63 18.66 -30.38
CA THR A 3 -22.29 18.37 -30.93
C THR A 3 -21.20 18.28 -29.85
N VAL A 4 -21.24 19.15 -28.83
CA VAL A 4 -20.29 19.09 -27.69
C VAL A 4 -20.45 17.79 -26.91
N TRP A 5 -21.68 17.40 -26.62
CA TRP A 5 -21.95 16.13 -25.92
C TRP A 5 -21.47 14.92 -26.72
N THR A 6 -21.65 14.94 -28.06
CA THR A 6 -21.16 13.83 -28.92
C THR A 6 -19.63 13.78 -28.89
N ILE A 7 -18.93 14.92 -28.97
CA ILE A 7 -17.46 14.96 -28.87
C ILE A 7 -16.98 14.45 -27.51
N CYS A 8 -17.60 14.90 -26.40
CA CYS A 8 -17.27 14.42 -25.06
C CYS A 8 -17.48 12.90 -24.93
N LEU A 9 -18.57 12.35 -25.48
CA LEU A 9 -18.84 10.93 -25.45
C LEU A 9 -17.79 10.13 -26.24
N ILE A 10 -17.42 10.61 -27.42
CA ILE A 10 -16.38 9.96 -28.24
C ILE A 10 -15.04 9.98 -27.51
N LEU A 11 -14.63 11.12 -26.95
CA LEU A 11 -13.41 11.24 -26.14
C LEU A 11 -13.43 10.29 -24.93
N PHE A 12 -14.56 10.20 -24.25
CA PHE A 12 -14.73 9.30 -23.12
C PHE A 12 -14.57 7.83 -23.52
N ILE A 13 -15.17 7.40 -24.65
CA ILE A 13 -15.03 6.03 -25.17
C ILE A 13 -13.58 5.77 -25.57
N VAL A 14 -12.90 6.73 -26.21
CA VAL A 14 -11.49 6.60 -26.57
C VAL A 14 -10.61 6.45 -25.32
N ILE A 15 -10.82 7.29 -24.30
CA ILE A 15 -10.08 7.20 -23.03
C ILE A 15 -10.28 5.85 -22.37
N ILE A 16 -11.51 5.36 -22.29
CA ILE A 16 -11.79 4.02 -21.72
C ILE A 16 -11.14 2.92 -22.56
N GLY A 17 -11.16 3.03 -23.90
CA GLY A 17 -10.55 2.06 -24.80
C GLY A 17 -9.04 1.94 -24.62
N PHE A 18 -8.34 3.06 -24.41
CA PHE A 18 -6.88 3.08 -24.26
C PHE A 18 -6.40 2.90 -22.81
N PHE A 19 -7.17 3.34 -21.82
CA PHE A 19 -6.77 3.38 -20.42
C PHE A 19 -7.67 2.54 -19.51
N GLY A 20 -8.59 1.75 -20.06
CA GLY A 20 -9.59 1.01 -19.29
C GLY A 20 -8.98 0.11 -18.21
N ASP A 21 -7.92 -0.63 -18.54
CA ASP A 21 -7.21 -1.49 -17.58
C ASP A 21 -6.55 -0.69 -16.46
N LEU A 22 -5.94 0.45 -16.78
CA LEU A 22 -5.31 1.33 -15.80
C LEU A 22 -6.36 2.00 -14.90
N ILE A 23 -7.46 2.46 -15.48
CA ILE A 23 -8.59 3.04 -14.73
C ILE A 23 -9.18 1.99 -13.79
N TRP A 24 -9.43 0.78 -14.30
CA TRP A 24 -9.98 -0.31 -13.49
C TRP A 24 -9.03 -0.71 -12.36
N TYR A 25 -7.74 -0.80 -12.64
CA TYR A 25 -6.71 -1.01 -11.63
C TYR A 25 -6.77 0.09 -10.55
N GLY A 26 -6.79 1.36 -10.95
CA GLY A 26 -6.89 2.49 -10.03
C GLY A 26 -8.15 2.46 -9.15
N VAL A 27 -9.31 2.13 -9.74
CA VAL A 27 -10.57 1.95 -8.96
C VAL A 27 -10.42 0.88 -7.90
N GLN A 28 -9.79 -0.25 -8.21
CA GLN A 28 -9.59 -1.32 -7.24
C GLN A 28 -8.61 -0.95 -6.13
N GLN A 29 -7.52 -0.24 -6.49
CA GLN A 29 -6.60 0.30 -5.48
C GLN A 29 -7.33 1.30 -4.56
N GLY A 30 -8.16 2.18 -5.13
CA GLY A 30 -8.97 3.12 -4.37
C GLY A 30 -9.98 2.45 -3.41
N ILE A 31 -10.66 1.39 -3.86
CA ILE A 31 -11.58 0.62 -3.01
C ILE A 31 -10.82 -0.08 -1.88
N GLY A 32 -9.67 -0.71 -2.18
CA GLY A 32 -8.83 -1.35 -1.17
C GLY A 32 -8.35 -0.35 -0.13
N GLN A 33 -7.84 0.79 -0.55
CA GLN A 33 -7.39 1.86 0.34
C GLN A 33 -8.53 2.44 1.19
N ALA A 34 -9.69 2.69 0.60
CA ALA A 34 -10.85 3.18 1.32
C ALA A 34 -11.29 2.21 2.43
N LYS A 35 -11.23 0.89 2.16
CA LYS A 35 -11.54 -0.14 3.17
C LYS A 35 -10.58 -0.10 4.35
N ILE A 36 -9.29 0.10 4.11
CA ILE A 36 -8.28 0.22 5.16
C ILE A 36 -8.58 1.43 6.04
N ILE A 37 -8.72 2.61 5.41
CA ILE A 37 -8.96 3.87 6.12
C ILE A 37 -10.26 3.80 6.94
N TYR A 38 -11.33 3.25 6.36
CA TYR A 38 -12.64 3.15 7.03
C TYR A 38 -12.65 2.21 8.22
N ARG A 39 -11.83 1.13 8.19
CA ARG A 39 -11.76 0.12 9.26
C ARG A 39 -10.63 0.38 10.26
N ALA A 40 -9.75 1.32 9.98
CA ALA A 40 -8.68 1.66 10.91
C ALA A 40 -9.25 2.40 12.13
N GLU A 41 -8.82 2.00 13.32
CA GLU A 41 -9.20 2.59 14.60
C GLU A 41 -8.09 3.53 15.09
N GLU A 42 -8.44 4.59 15.82
CA GLU A 42 -7.43 5.44 16.46
C GLU A 42 -6.59 4.63 17.47
N VAL A 43 -5.28 4.81 17.45
CA VAL A 43 -4.39 4.11 18.40
C VAL A 43 -4.80 4.38 19.84
N SER A 44 -5.25 5.60 20.18
CA SER A 44 -5.76 5.95 21.51
C SER A 44 -6.93 5.07 21.95
N ASP A 45 -7.84 4.76 21.03
CA ASP A 45 -9.02 3.95 21.31
C ASP A 45 -8.64 2.48 21.50
N VAL A 46 -7.74 1.96 20.66
CA VAL A 46 -7.18 0.61 20.79
C VAL A 46 -6.43 0.44 22.11
N LEU A 47 -5.63 1.42 22.52
CA LEU A 47 -4.89 1.39 23.79
C LEU A 47 -5.81 1.44 25.01
N SER A 48 -6.92 2.16 24.94
CA SER A 48 -7.91 2.27 26.03
C SER A 48 -8.86 1.06 26.13
N ASN A 49 -8.96 0.27 25.08
CA ASN A 49 -9.85 -0.90 25.04
C ASN A 49 -9.30 -2.02 25.94
N ALA A 50 -10.09 -2.43 26.93
CA ALA A 50 -9.73 -3.49 27.88
C ALA A 50 -9.53 -4.87 27.21
N ASN A 51 -10.13 -5.11 26.06
CA ASN A 51 -10.04 -6.38 25.34
C ASN A 51 -8.79 -6.46 24.42
N THR A 52 -8.07 -5.36 24.22
CA THR A 52 -6.83 -5.37 23.42
C THR A 52 -5.72 -6.08 24.20
N PRO A 53 -5.06 -7.08 23.61
CA PRO A 53 -3.94 -7.79 24.26
C PRO A 53 -2.81 -6.82 24.66
N ASP A 54 -2.18 -7.09 25.82
CA ASP A 54 -1.08 -6.25 26.33
C ASP A 54 0.11 -6.22 25.36
N SER A 55 0.39 -7.32 24.64
CA SER A 55 1.44 -7.37 23.61
C SER A 55 1.20 -6.36 22.48
N VAL A 56 -0.04 -6.22 22.04
CA VAL A 56 -0.44 -5.23 21.02
C VAL A 56 -0.27 -3.82 21.57
N LYS A 57 -0.74 -3.56 22.79
CA LYS A 57 -0.60 -2.26 23.45
C LYS A 57 0.85 -1.84 23.61
N LEU A 58 1.73 -2.76 24.01
CA LEU A 58 3.18 -2.49 24.13
C LEU A 58 3.78 -2.06 22.79
N LYS A 59 3.51 -2.80 21.72
CA LYS A 59 4.01 -2.49 20.38
C LYS A 59 3.46 -1.17 19.84
N LEU A 60 2.17 -0.90 20.02
CA LEU A 60 1.56 0.37 19.60
C LEU A 60 2.17 1.57 20.36
N ASN A 61 2.37 1.44 21.67
CA ASN A 61 3.06 2.47 22.45
C ASN A 61 4.49 2.68 21.98
N PHE A 62 5.23 1.60 21.68
CA PHE A 62 6.57 1.69 21.13
C PHE A 62 6.59 2.45 19.80
N ILE A 63 5.66 2.15 18.88
CA ILE A 63 5.54 2.89 17.61
C ILE A 63 5.28 4.38 17.84
N GLN A 64 4.44 4.75 18.81
CA GLN A 64 4.21 6.16 19.11
C GLN A 64 5.48 6.86 19.67
N GLN A 65 6.30 6.15 20.47
CA GLN A 65 7.60 6.66 20.92
C GLN A 65 8.58 6.85 19.76
N VAL A 66 8.63 5.89 18.84
CA VAL A 66 9.46 5.98 17.61
C VAL A 66 9.02 7.17 16.75
N ARG A 67 7.72 7.39 16.59
CA ARG A 67 7.19 8.55 15.86
C ARG A 67 7.61 9.87 16.52
N ALA A 68 7.44 10.00 17.83
CA ALA A 68 7.86 11.18 18.57
C ALA A 68 9.37 11.43 18.40
N TYR A 69 10.19 10.39 18.52
CA TYR A 69 11.64 10.49 18.29
C TYR A 69 11.96 10.94 16.87
N ALA A 70 11.26 10.40 15.86
CA ALA A 70 11.46 10.76 14.46
C ALA A 70 11.16 12.25 14.20
N GLN A 71 10.12 12.80 14.82
CA GLN A 71 9.74 14.20 14.70
C GLN A 71 10.67 15.11 15.52
N ASP A 72 10.88 14.81 16.80
CA ASP A 72 11.57 15.70 17.74
C ASP A 72 13.10 15.66 17.59
N SER A 73 13.68 14.49 17.28
CA SER A 73 15.13 14.27 17.26
C SER A 73 15.71 14.15 15.87
N LEU A 74 14.98 13.55 14.91
CA LEU A 74 15.44 13.42 13.53
C LEU A 74 14.94 14.54 12.61
N GLY A 75 14.02 15.40 13.09
CA GLY A 75 13.51 16.54 12.35
C GLY A 75 12.58 16.17 11.19
N LEU A 76 11.95 15.00 11.23
CA LEU A 76 10.96 14.60 10.23
C LEU A 76 9.70 15.45 10.38
N ASN A 77 9.00 15.69 9.28
CA ASN A 77 7.77 16.47 9.28
C ASN A 77 6.70 15.82 10.15
N ASP A 78 5.88 16.66 10.81
CA ASP A 78 4.70 16.16 11.50
C ASP A 78 3.73 15.54 10.50
N SER A 79 3.33 14.31 10.78
CA SER A 79 2.44 13.51 9.96
C SER A 79 1.42 12.79 10.82
N LYS A 80 0.21 12.64 10.30
CA LYS A 80 -0.82 11.81 10.93
C LYS A 80 -0.69 10.32 10.62
N ASN A 81 0.33 9.91 9.86
CA ASN A 81 0.61 8.51 9.59
C ASN A 81 0.93 7.78 10.89
N TYR A 82 0.53 6.51 10.97
CA TYR A 82 0.74 5.64 12.13
C TYR A 82 0.13 6.15 13.45
N THR A 83 -0.96 6.94 13.37
CA THR A 83 -1.79 7.31 14.53
C THR A 83 -3.07 6.50 14.60
N SER A 84 -3.34 5.68 13.60
CA SER A 84 -4.43 4.68 13.57
C SER A 84 -3.87 3.28 13.37
N PHE A 85 -4.65 2.27 13.73
CA PHE A 85 -4.31 0.85 13.67
C PHE A 85 -5.35 0.11 12.84
N PHE A 86 -4.89 -0.75 11.94
CA PHE A 86 -5.73 -1.63 11.13
C PHE A 86 -5.38 -3.08 11.45
N ASP A 87 -6.33 -3.78 12.06
CA ASP A 87 -6.21 -5.22 12.29
C ASP A 87 -6.54 -5.99 11.01
N GLN A 88 -5.56 -6.73 10.52
CA GLN A 88 -5.66 -7.58 9.32
C GLN A 88 -6.32 -8.93 9.61
N GLU A 89 -6.60 -9.24 10.88
CA GLU A 89 -7.16 -10.54 11.30
C GLU A 89 -6.29 -11.73 10.84
N GLY A 90 -4.97 -11.55 10.84
CA GLY A 90 -3.99 -12.56 10.39
C GLY A 90 -3.97 -12.82 8.88
N LYS A 91 -4.51 -11.90 8.07
CA LYS A 91 -4.55 -12.04 6.61
C LYS A 91 -3.62 -11.03 5.94
N ASP A 92 -2.97 -11.44 4.86
CA ASP A 92 -2.23 -10.51 4.03
C ASP A 92 -3.19 -9.51 3.37
N LEU A 93 -2.79 -8.24 3.44
CA LEU A 93 -3.61 -7.13 2.93
C LEU A 93 -3.47 -6.97 1.42
N MET A 94 -2.24 -7.08 0.93
CA MET A 94 -1.86 -6.82 -0.45
C MET A 94 -0.66 -7.68 -0.83
N TRP A 95 -0.57 -8.00 -2.12
CA TRP A 95 0.57 -8.69 -2.74
C TRP A 95 1.22 -7.79 -3.77
N VAL A 96 2.52 -7.71 -3.74
CA VAL A 96 3.34 -7.00 -4.73
C VAL A 96 3.95 -8.02 -5.67
N VAL A 97 3.77 -7.79 -6.98
CA VAL A 97 4.42 -8.55 -8.05
C VAL A 97 5.60 -7.73 -8.55
N GLN A 98 6.77 -8.34 -8.56
CA GLN A 98 8.00 -7.82 -9.15
C GLN A 98 8.51 -8.81 -10.18
N ALA A 99 9.19 -8.33 -11.21
CA ALA A 99 9.77 -9.20 -12.23
C ALA A 99 11.05 -8.60 -12.82
N CYS A 100 11.91 -9.46 -13.35
CA CYS A 100 13.07 -9.08 -14.14
C CYS A 100 13.30 -10.13 -15.26
N PRO A 101 13.99 -9.80 -16.35
CA PRO A 101 14.42 -10.81 -17.31
C PRO A 101 15.35 -11.82 -16.65
N GLU A 102 15.31 -13.08 -17.12
CA GLU A 102 16.30 -14.08 -16.69
C GLU A 102 17.72 -13.54 -16.84
N PHE A 103 18.57 -13.81 -15.84
CA PHE A 103 19.97 -13.38 -15.80
C PHE A 103 20.21 -11.85 -15.82
N SER A 104 19.20 -11.05 -15.47
CA SER A 104 19.29 -9.59 -15.40
C SER A 104 18.68 -9.08 -14.09
N LEU A 105 19.26 -8.01 -13.52
CA LEU A 105 18.69 -7.29 -12.37
C LEU A 105 17.91 -6.05 -12.81
N GLU A 106 17.67 -5.88 -14.12
CA GLU A 106 16.85 -4.79 -14.63
C GLU A 106 15.38 -5.06 -14.36
N ALA A 107 14.77 -4.24 -13.48
CA ALA A 107 13.39 -4.43 -13.09
C ALA A 107 12.42 -4.22 -14.27
N TYR A 108 11.49 -5.14 -14.44
CA TYR A 108 10.30 -4.90 -15.26
C TYR A 108 9.51 -3.74 -14.69
N THR A 109 9.08 -2.81 -15.53
CA THR A 109 8.38 -1.61 -15.06
C THR A 109 7.01 -1.47 -15.69
N TRP A 110 6.03 -1.12 -14.84
CA TRP A 110 4.66 -0.78 -15.26
C TRP A 110 4.50 0.72 -15.41
N ASN A 111 3.85 1.15 -16.49
CA ASN A 111 3.55 2.56 -16.72
C ASN A 111 2.20 2.93 -16.10
N TYR A 112 2.21 3.85 -15.14
CA TYR A 112 1.04 4.36 -14.45
C TYR A 112 0.64 5.77 -14.91
N GLY A 113 0.95 6.12 -16.15
CA GLY A 113 0.64 7.43 -16.73
C GLY A 113 1.37 8.56 -16.02
N PHE A 114 0.64 9.47 -15.37
CA PHE A 114 1.21 10.62 -14.67
C PHE A 114 2.06 10.26 -13.44
N LEU A 115 1.88 9.07 -12.86
CA LEU A 115 2.71 8.56 -11.76
C LEU A 115 4.04 7.99 -12.24
N GLY A 116 4.26 7.91 -13.56
CA GLY A 116 5.49 7.39 -14.13
C GLY A 116 5.54 5.86 -14.18
N ARG A 117 6.76 5.33 -14.14
CA ARG A 117 7.03 3.89 -14.21
C ARG A 117 7.48 3.38 -12.85
N LEU A 118 6.82 2.33 -12.36
CA LEU A 118 7.16 1.68 -11.10
C LEU A 118 7.66 0.25 -11.36
N PRO A 119 8.64 -0.23 -10.59
CA PRO A 119 9.23 -1.57 -10.75
C PRO A 119 8.41 -2.65 -10.06
N TYR A 120 7.17 -2.36 -9.69
CA TYR A 120 6.27 -3.30 -9.03
C TYR A 120 4.81 -3.00 -9.35
N ARG A 121 3.96 -4.01 -9.13
CA ARG A 121 2.50 -3.87 -9.23
C ARG A 121 1.80 -4.54 -8.06
N GLY A 122 1.04 -3.75 -7.29
CA GLY A 122 0.34 -4.20 -6.09
C GLY A 122 -1.11 -4.64 -6.36
N TYR A 123 -1.59 -5.64 -5.62
CA TYR A 123 -2.96 -6.15 -5.70
C TYR A 123 -3.51 -6.48 -4.33
N PHE A 124 -4.73 -5.99 -4.03
CA PHE A 124 -5.51 -6.42 -2.86
C PHE A 124 -6.13 -7.81 -3.05
N ASP A 125 -6.06 -8.37 -4.25
CA ASP A 125 -6.61 -9.67 -4.62
C ASP A 125 -5.46 -10.62 -5.01
N SER A 126 -5.24 -11.65 -4.20
CA SER A 126 -4.18 -12.65 -4.43
C SER A 126 -4.33 -13.43 -5.73
N LEU A 127 -5.57 -13.65 -6.20
CA LEU A 127 -5.80 -14.35 -7.48
C LEU A 127 -5.33 -13.51 -8.66
N ARG A 128 -5.40 -12.18 -8.56
CA ARG A 128 -4.90 -11.28 -9.61
C ARG A 128 -3.39 -11.18 -9.62
N SER A 129 -2.76 -11.13 -8.44
CA SER A 129 -1.30 -11.18 -8.36
C SER A 129 -0.76 -12.50 -8.93
N ALA A 130 -1.37 -13.64 -8.56
CA ALA A 130 -1.03 -14.95 -9.10
C ALA A 130 -1.22 -15.04 -10.62
N LYS A 131 -2.30 -14.46 -11.15
CA LYS A 131 -2.55 -14.43 -12.60
C LYS A 131 -1.47 -13.64 -13.34
N LEU A 132 -1.11 -12.46 -12.84
CA LEU A 132 -0.05 -11.64 -13.44
C LEU A 132 1.30 -12.35 -13.34
N SER A 133 1.62 -12.92 -12.18
CA SER A 133 2.85 -13.68 -11.97
C SER A 133 2.98 -14.81 -12.98
N LYS A 134 1.92 -15.61 -13.15
CA LYS A 134 1.90 -16.70 -14.14
C LYS A 134 2.12 -16.16 -15.56
N GLN A 135 1.47 -15.07 -15.93
CA GLN A 135 1.62 -14.48 -17.26
C GLN A 135 3.07 -14.06 -17.52
N LEU A 136 3.70 -13.34 -16.57
CA LEU A 136 5.09 -12.91 -16.72
C LEU A 136 6.06 -14.09 -16.75
N TRP A 137 5.80 -15.13 -15.95
CA TRP A 137 6.58 -16.37 -15.98
C TRP A 137 6.48 -17.06 -17.34
N ASP A 138 5.27 -17.17 -17.92
CA ASP A 138 5.04 -17.74 -19.24
C ASP A 138 5.72 -16.90 -20.37
N GLU A 139 5.96 -15.59 -20.11
CA GLU A 139 6.69 -14.67 -20.99
C GLU A 139 8.23 -14.73 -20.80
N GLY A 140 8.73 -15.54 -19.87
CA GLY A 140 10.17 -15.77 -19.63
C GLY A 140 10.82 -14.79 -18.66
N TYR A 141 10.05 -14.22 -17.72
CA TYR A 141 10.57 -13.40 -16.64
C TYR A 141 10.74 -14.22 -15.35
N ASP A 142 11.76 -13.88 -14.58
CA ASP A 142 11.81 -14.26 -13.17
C ASP A 142 10.83 -13.37 -12.40
N VAL A 143 9.97 -13.99 -11.59
CA VAL A 143 8.87 -13.28 -10.92
C VAL A 143 8.86 -13.58 -9.43
N ASP A 144 8.79 -12.52 -8.61
CA ASP A 144 8.52 -12.60 -7.19
C ASP A 144 7.13 -12.05 -6.85
N VAL A 145 6.46 -12.71 -5.91
CA VAL A 145 5.17 -12.26 -5.36
C VAL A 145 5.27 -12.29 -3.84
N SER A 146 5.34 -11.13 -3.24
CA SER A 146 5.52 -10.97 -1.79
C SER A 146 4.35 -10.23 -1.16
N PRO A 147 3.91 -10.62 0.06
CA PRO A 147 2.95 -9.83 0.83
C PRO A 147 3.57 -8.50 1.28
N VAL A 148 2.75 -7.47 1.36
CA VAL A 148 3.18 -6.15 1.85
C VAL A 148 3.22 -6.16 3.37
N GLN A 149 4.38 -5.83 3.94
CA GLN A 149 4.59 -5.75 5.39
C GLN A 149 4.24 -4.39 5.98
N ALA A 150 4.44 -3.31 5.21
CA ALA A 150 4.10 -1.95 5.61
C ALA A 150 3.42 -1.24 4.46
N TRP A 151 2.71 -0.17 4.76
CA TRP A 151 1.95 0.60 3.80
C TRP A 151 2.26 2.08 3.93
N SER A 152 2.67 2.69 2.82
CA SER A 152 2.81 4.14 2.71
C SER A 152 2.13 4.63 1.43
N THR A 153 1.32 5.67 1.58
CA THR A 153 0.69 6.37 0.45
C THR A 153 1.43 7.67 0.09
N LEU A 154 2.68 7.80 0.52
CA LEU A 154 3.50 8.99 0.27
C LEU A 154 2.82 10.30 0.76
N GLY A 155 2.09 10.22 1.86
CA GLY A 155 1.39 11.35 2.45
C GLY A 155 0.06 11.75 1.79
N TRP A 156 -0.42 10.98 0.82
CA TRP A 156 -1.72 11.22 0.18
C TRP A 156 -2.89 10.90 1.12
N PHE A 157 -2.71 9.92 1.98
CA PHE A 157 -3.68 9.49 2.98
C PHE A 157 -3.00 9.36 4.34
N ARG A 158 -3.81 9.14 5.37
CA ARG A 158 -3.36 8.80 6.70
C ARG A 158 -3.11 7.30 6.76
N ASP A 159 -1.85 6.89 6.72
CA ASP A 159 -1.46 5.49 6.69
C ASP A 159 -1.54 4.89 8.10
N PRO A 160 -2.28 3.78 8.30
CA PRO A 160 -2.39 3.13 9.59
C PRO A 160 -1.20 2.23 9.89
N ILE A 161 -1.01 1.90 11.16
CA ILE A 161 -0.21 0.77 11.60
C ILE A 161 -0.96 -0.49 11.19
N LEU A 162 -0.31 -1.40 10.46
CA LEU A 162 -0.87 -2.71 10.13
C LEU A 162 -0.54 -3.72 11.23
N SER A 163 -1.46 -4.64 11.52
CA SER A 163 -1.26 -5.62 12.60
C SER A 163 -0.04 -6.53 12.37
N ASN A 164 0.30 -6.87 11.11
CA ASN A 164 1.49 -7.66 10.79
C ASN A 164 2.81 -6.94 11.11
N MET A 165 2.85 -5.61 11.14
CA MET A 165 4.03 -4.86 11.58
C MET A 165 4.39 -5.17 13.04
N LEU A 166 3.41 -5.53 13.85
CA LEU A 166 3.62 -5.82 15.27
C LEU A 166 4.34 -7.17 15.51
N ASP A 167 4.47 -8.01 14.48
CA ASP A 167 5.20 -9.28 14.55
C ASP A 167 6.72 -9.08 14.51
N GLU A 168 7.19 -7.91 14.04
CA GLU A 168 8.59 -7.54 13.98
C GLU A 168 9.21 -7.30 15.37
N ASP A 169 10.52 -7.50 15.48
CA ASP A 169 11.26 -7.05 16.67
C ASP A 169 11.31 -5.51 16.76
N GLU A 170 11.66 -4.98 17.92
CA GLU A 170 11.63 -3.53 18.15
C GLU A 170 12.60 -2.76 17.24
N GLY A 171 13.75 -3.34 16.91
CA GLY A 171 14.74 -2.70 16.03
C GLY A 171 14.23 -2.61 14.60
N MET A 172 13.68 -3.70 14.07
CA MET A 172 13.07 -3.74 12.75
C MET A 172 11.83 -2.86 12.68
N LEU A 173 10.98 -2.88 13.70
CA LEU A 173 9.79 -2.05 13.78
C LEU A 173 10.14 -0.55 13.79
N ALA A 174 11.13 -0.13 14.60
CA ALA A 174 11.60 1.25 14.62
C ALA A 174 12.15 1.69 13.26
N ARG A 175 12.99 0.85 12.64
CA ARG A 175 13.54 1.11 11.30
C ARG A 175 12.44 1.26 10.27
N LEU A 176 11.44 0.36 10.28
CA LEU A 176 10.32 0.38 9.36
C LEU A 176 9.51 1.67 9.49
N VAL A 177 9.11 2.02 10.72
CA VAL A 177 8.32 3.23 11.00
C VAL A 177 9.08 4.50 10.57
N ILE A 178 10.38 4.61 10.90
CA ILE A 178 11.18 5.78 10.50
C ILE A 178 11.31 5.85 8.97
N HIS A 179 11.54 4.73 8.29
CA HIS A 179 11.65 4.67 6.84
C HIS A 179 10.36 5.17 6.16
N GLU A 180 9.22 4.74 6.64
CA GLU A 180 7.92 5.11 6.06
C GLU A 180 7.49 6.56 6.41
N LEU A 181 8.12 7.20 7.40
CA LEU A 181 7.88 8.60 7.76
C LEU A 181 8.79 9.57 6.99
N THR A 182 9.81 9.08 6.26
CA THR A 182 10.71 9.91 5.45
C THR A 182 10.14 10.20 4.07
#